data_761a457ef98db40814d0f20e068d3303
#
_entry.id   761a457ef98db40814d0f20e068d3303
#
_cell.length_a   1.000
_cell.length_b   1.000
_cell.length_c   1.000
_cell.angle_alpha   90.00
_cell.angle_beta   90.00
_cell.angle_gamma   90.00
#
_symmetry.space_group_name_H-M   'P 1'
#
loop_
_entity.id
_entity.type
_entity.pdbx_description
1 polymer ?
#
loop_
_entity_poly.entity_id
_entity_poly.type
_entity_poly.pdbx_seq_one_letter_code
_entity_poly.pdbx_strand_id
1 'polypeptide(L)'
;KDFHKWSVICEHIIRHYTEGWADGFNYDIEYWEIWNEPDCQNANGTNPCWQGTEEQFIDMFCIALKHLKKCFPHLKIGGPAFTHVNERYAKLLFDEIKKRGLTLDFFSWHLYAYDAAWVAHEAYHARRFLDENGFKDTESILNEWNYVRGWTNDDWIYTLKREKDIKGAAFIASAICDCQYAPLDMLMYYD
;
A
#
# COMPACT_ATOMS: atom_id res chain seq x y z
N LYS A 1 -0.57 16.01 17.41
CA LYS A 1 -1.69 15.07 17.10
C LYS A 1 -1.61 13.89 18.08
N ASP A 2 -2.75 13.33 18.48
CA ASP A 2 -2.80 12.17 19.38
C ASP A 2 -2.94 10.89 18.56
N PHE A 3 -1.82 10.29 18.21
CA PHE A 3 -1.79 9.07 17.39
C PHE A 3 -2.30 7.82 18.13
N HIS A 4 -2.27 7.82 19.47
CA HIS A 4 -2.88 6.75 20.25
C HIS A 4 -4.41 6.78 20.14
N LYS A 5 -5.04 7.95 20.23
CA LYS A 5 -6.48 8.06 19.97
C LYS A 5 -6.86 7.64 18.55
N TRP A 6 -6.03 7.98 17.58
CA TRP A 6 -6.26 7.56 16.20
C TRP A 6 -6.19 6.03 16.06
N SER A 7 -5.21 5.36 16.69
CA SER A 7 -5.13 3.90 16.65
C SER A 7 -6.31 3.21 17.34
N VAL A 8 -6.89 3.81 18.39
CA VAL A 8 -8.14 3.32 19.00
C VAL A 8 -9.34 3.50 18.06
N ILE A 9 -9.40 4.57 17.27
CA ILE A 9 -10.44 4.72 16.24
C ILE A 9 -10.30 3.62 15.19
N CYS A 10 -9.09 3.31 14.74
CA CYS A 10 -8.83 2.19 13.81
C CYS A 10 -9.28 0.84 14.42
N GLU A 11 -8.99 0.59 15.70
CA GLU A 11 -9.47 -0.59 16.42
C GLU A 11 -11.00 -0.67 16.37
N HIS A 12 -11.69 0.42 16.68
CA HIS A 12 -13.15 0.44 16.67
C HIS A 12 -13.75 0.23 15.27
N ILE A 13 -13.08 0.70 14.22
CA ILE A 13 -13.48 0.42 12.83
C ILE A 13 -13.36 -1.10 12.57
N ILE A 14 -12.26 -1.74 12.93
CA ILE A 14 -12.08 -3.18 12.78
C ILE A 14 -13.19 -3.93 13.53
N ARG A 15 -13.41 -3.62 14.81
CA ARG A 15 -14.47 -4.25 15.62
C ARG A 15 -15.88 -4.04 15.06
N HIS A 16 -16.14 -2.86 14.48
CA HIS A 16 -17.42 -2.57 13.84
C HIS A 16 -17.69 -3.51 12.66
N TYR A 17 -16.68 -3.76 11.84
CA TYR A 17 -16.86 -4.59 10.65
C TYR A 17 -16.67 -6.09 10.90
N THR A 18 -15.96 -6.49 11.95
CA THR A 18 -15.61 -7.92 12.18
C THR A 18 -16.22 -8.53 13.45
N GLU A 19 -16.63 -7.72 14.42
CA GLU A 19 -17.11 -8.18 15.73
C GLU A 19 -18.50 -7.65 16.10
N GLY A 20 -19.20 -6.97 15.19
CA GLY A 20 -20.54 -6.41 15.43
C GLY A 20 -20.59 -5.22 16.40
N TRP A 21 -19.44 -4.63 16.75
CA TRP A 21 -19.41 -3.48 17.66
C TRP A 21 -20.20 -2.28 17.11
N ALA A 22 -21.00 -1.61 18.00
CA ALA A 22 -21.81 -0.44 17.66
C ALA A 22 -22.81 -0.70 16.52
N ASP A 23 -23.59 -1.79 16.63
CA ASP A 23 -24.54 -2.24 15.61
C ASP A 23 -23.87 -2.50 14.23
N GLY A 24 -22.63 -2.98 14.26
CA GLY A 24 -21.81 -3.25 13.08
C GLY A 24 -22.08 -4.61 12.45
N PHE A 25 -21.04 -5.12 11.78
CA PHE A 25 -21.07 -6.32 10.97
C PHE A 25 -20.16 -7.42 11.52
N ASN A 26 -20.29 -8.63 11.02
CA ASN A 26 -19.42 -9.76 11.31
C ASN A 26 -18.85 -10.30 10.00
N TYR A 27 -18.08 -9.47 9.30
CA TYR A 27 -17.40 -9.86 8.06
C TYR A 27 -16.08 -10.54 8.37
N ASP A 28 -15.71 -11.50 7.56
CA ASP A 28 -14.41 -12.17 7.61
C ASP A 28 -13.39 -11.36 6.79
N ILE A 29 -12.92 -10.24 7.37
CA ILE A 29 -11.93 -9.36 6.76
C ILE A 29 -10.59 -9.61 7.45
N GLU A 30 -9.67 -10.24 6.75
CA GLU A 30 -8.35 -10.62 7.28
C GLU A 30 -7.32 -9.49 7.21
N TYR A 31 -7.33 -8.68 6.14
CA TYR A 31 -6.31 -7.66 5.86
C TYR A 31 -6.79 -6.26 6.21
N TRP A 32 -5.94 -5.53 6.95
CA TRP A 32 -6.21 -4.15 7.35
C TRP A 32 -5.00 -3.28 7.08
N GLU A 33 -5.19 -2.27 6.27
CA GLU A 33 -4.14 -1.38 5.81
C GLU A 33 -4.11 -0.07 6.59
N ILE A 34 -2.90 0.32 7.01
CA ILE A 34 -2.66 1.58 7.70
C ILE A 34 -2.26 2.64 6.69
N TRP A 35 -3.19 3.57 6.41
CA TRP A 35 -3.00 4.74 5.57
C TRP A 35 -3.00 4.45 4.07
N ASN A 36 -2.79 5.55 3.27
CA ASN A 36 -2.66 5.54 1.82
C ASN A 36 -1.75 6.68 1.35
N GLU A 37 -0.77 6.37 0.52
CA GLU A 37 0.11 7.29 -0.19
C GLU A 37 0.74 8.41 0.66
N PRO A 38 1.41 8.10 1.76
CA PRO A 38 2.02 9.14 2.60
C PRO A 38 3.17 9.87 1.90
N ASP A 39 3.65 9.35 0.78
CA ASP A 39 4.71 9.89 -0.07
C ASP A 39 4.20 10.61 -1.33
N CYS A 40 2.88 10.73 -1.50
CA CYS A 40 2.29 11.41 -2.64
C CYS A 40 2.68 12.90 -2.67
N GLN A 41 3.06 13.41 -3.86
CA GLN A 41 3.41 14.80 -4.05
C GLN A 41 2.72 15.37 -5.29
N ASN A 42 2.06 16.51 -5.12
CA ASN A 42 1.56 17.31 -6.21
C ASN A 42 2.71 18.03 -6.93
N ALA A 43 2.46 18.52 -8.14
CA ALA A 43 3.42 19.28 -8.93
C ALA A 43 3.96 20.55 -8.23
N ASN A 44 3.21 21.10 -7.27
CA ASN A 44 3.63 22.26 -6.44
C ASN A 44 4.38 21.85 -5.17
N GLY A 45 4.73 20.57 -5.00
CA GLY A 45 5.46 20.05 -3.84
C GLY A 45 4.63 19.84 -2.58
N THR A 46 3.31 20.06 -2.63
CA THR A 46 2.44 19.74 -1.50
C THR A 46 2.08 18.25 -1.51
N ASN A 47 1.95 17.66 -0.32
CA ASN A 47 1.45 16.29 -0.17
C ASN A 47 -0.05 16.32 0.15
N PRO A 48 -0.93 15.80 -0.72
CA PRO A 48 -2.37 15.79 -0.49
C PRO A 48 -2.80 14.75 0.54
N CYS A 49 -2.02 13.67 0.71
CA CYS A 49 -2.38 12.53 1.55
C CYS A 49 -1.79 12.63 2.97
N TRP A 50 -0.67 13.34 3.16
CA TRP A 50 -0.05 13.54 4.46
C TRP A 50 0.54 14.95 4.62
N GLN A 51 0.06 15.70 5.60
CA GLN A 51 0.49 17.09 5.86
C GLN A 51 1.47 17.22 7.05
N GLY A 52 1.96 16.10 7.58
CA GLY A 52 3.00 16.06 8.61
C GLY A 52 4.38 15.81 8.02
N THR A 53 5.39 15.64 8.88
CA THR A 53 6.70 15.15 8.46
C THR A 53 6.70 13.63 8.25
N GLU A 54 7.73 13.11 7.58
CA GLU A 54 7.92 11.66 7.41
C GLU A 54 8.06 10.95 8.77
N GLU A 55 8.79 11.56 9.71
CA GLU A 55 8.97 11.05 11.05
C GLU A 55 7.64 10.96 11.82
N GLN A 56 6.78 11.96 11.65
CA GLN A 56 5.45 11.95 12.25
C GLN A 56 4.57 10.84 11.66
N PHE A 57 4.68 10.60 10.35
CA PHE A 57 3.98 9.49 9.71
C PHE A 57 4.46 8.14 10.24
N ILE A 58 5.78 7.92 10.25
CA ILE A 58 6.41 6.69 10.73
C ILE A 58 6.01 6.43 12.19
N ASP A 59 6.03 7.46 13.04
CA ASP A 59 5.60 7.34 14.44
C ASP A 59 4.12 6.94 14.54
N MET A 60 3.23 7.59 13.82
CA MET A 60 1.81 7.27 13.74
C MET A 60 1.59 5.83 13.26
N PHE A 61 2.26 5.42 12.18
CA PHE A 61 2.16 4.07 11.62
C PHE A 61 2.59 3.01 12.64
N CYS A 62 3.74 3.18 13.27
CA CYS A 62 4.26 2.23 14.26
C CYS A 62 3.38 2.16 15.53
N ILE A 63 2.80 3.27 15.98
CA ILE A 63 1.83 3.29 17.09
C ILE A 63 0.60 2.48 16.73
N ALA A 64 0.03 2.71 15.54
CA ALA A 64 -1.14 2.00 15.07
C ALA A 64 -0.85 0.50 14.88
N LEU A 65 0.24 0.15 14.18
CA LEU A 65 0.66 -1.23 13.96
C LEU A 65 0.77 -1.99 15.29
N LYS A 66 1.47 -1.42 16.27
CA LYS A 66 1.62 -2.00 17.60
C LYS A 66 0.27 -2.22 18.30
N HIS A 67 -0.58 -1.21 18.26
CA HIS A 67 -1.89 -1.27 18.89
C HIS A 67 -2.79 -2.32 18.27
N LEU A 68 -2.90 -2.30 16.94
CA LEU A 68 -3.77 -3.21 16.18
C LEU A 68 -3.30 -4.66 16.27
N LYS A 69 -2.00 -4.93 16.15
CA LYS A 69 -1.44 -6.30 16.32
C LYS A 69 -1.66 -6.83 17.75
N LYS A 70 -1.67 -5.96 18.76
CA LYS A 70 -2.01 -6.36 20.13
C LYS A 70 -3.49 -6.70 20.27
N CYS A 71 -4.39 -5.93 19.65
CA CYS A 71 -5.84 -6.14 19.73
C CYS A 71 -6.29 -7.33 18.85
N PHE A 72 -5.65 -7.50 17.70
CA PHE A 72 -6.02 -8.47 16.67
C PHE A 72 -4.80 -9.29 16.19
N PRO A 73 -4.23 -10.16 17.03
CA PRO A 73 -3.02 -10.91 16.67
C PRO A 73 -3.22 -11.87 15.48
N HIS A 74 -4.46 -12.23 15.16
CA HIS A 74 -4.83 -13.12 14.06
C HIS A 74 -5.03 -12.42 12.73
N LEU A 75 -5.20 -11.08 12.73
CA LEU A 75 -5.38 -10.30 11.50
C LEU A 75 -4.04 -9.87 10.91
N LYS A 76 -4.02 -9.69 9.61
CA LYS A 76 -2.88 -9.14 8.87
C LYS A 76 -2.96 -7.62 8.85
N ILE A 77 -1.99 -6.97 9.45
CA ILE A 77 -1.90 -5.52 9.55
C ILE A 77 -0.65 -5.06 8.81
N GLY A 78 -0.81 -4.16 7.86
CA GLY A 78 0.29 -3.68 7.03
C GLY A 78 0.03 -2.32 6.38
N GLY A 79 0.65 -2.08 5.27
CA GLY A 79 0.63 -0.81 4.53
C GLY A 79 2.04 -0.40 4.10
N PRO A 80 2.27 0.87 3.82
CA PRO A 80 1.35 2.00 3.91
C PRO A 80 0.76 2.44 2.56
N ALA A 81 0.69 1.57 1.56
CA ALA A 81 0.24 1.91 0.21
C ALA A 81 1.06 3.08 -0.39
N PHE A 82 2.37 2.91 -0.49
CA PHE A 82 3.22 3.92 -1.12
C PHE A 82 2.88 4.09 -2.60
N THR A 83 3.01 5.30 -3.14
CA THR A 83 2.77 5.61 -4.58
C THR A 83 3.62 4.76 -5.55
N HIS A 84 4.69 4.17 -5.06
CA HIS A 84 5.61 3.24 -5.74
C HIS A 84 6.50 2.58 -4.68
N VAL A 85 7.40 1.67 -5.07
CA VAL A 85 8.42 1.13 -4.14
C VAL A 85 9.42 2.25 -3.79
N ASN A 86 9.05 3.09 -2.83
CA ASN A 86 9.84 4.23 -2.36
C ASN A 86 10.90 3.75 -1.38
N GLU A 87 12.03 3.23 -1.89
CA GLU A 87 13.09 2.60 -1.08
C GLU A 87 13.55 3.50 0.08
N ARG A 88 13.74 4.80 -0.17
CA ARG A 88 14.24 5.72 0.86
C ARG A 88 13.26 5.83 2.02
N TYR A 89 11.99 6.08 1.74
CA TYR A 89 10.98 6.28 2.76
C TYR A 89 10.61 4.95 3.43
N ALA A 90 10.46 3.88 2.65
CA ALA A 90 10.20 2.55 3.16
C ALA A 90 11.33 2.06 4.07
N LYS A 91 12.61 2.35 3.74
CA LYS A 91 13.73 2.01 4.61
C LYS A 91 13.66 2.70 5.97
N LEU A 92 13.30 3.99 6.02
CA LEU A 92 13.11 4.71 7.29
C LEU A 92 12.00 4.06 8.13
N LEU A 93 10.89 3.68 7.50
CA LEU A 93 9.79 2.98 8.15
C LEU A 93 10.25 1.60 8.68
N PHE A 94 10.95 0.82 7.86
CA PHE A 94 11.44 -0.51 8.21
C PHE A 94 12.44 -0.48 9.37
N ASP A 95 13.34 0.50 9.38
CA ASP A 95 14.31 0.67 10.45
C ASP A 95 13.60 1.00 11.79
N GLU A 96 12.55 1.82 11.77
CA GLU A 96 11.78 2.13 12.97
C GLU A 96 10.90 0.94 13.44
N ILE A 97 10.30 0.17 12.51
CA ILE A 97 9.58 -1.08 12.81
C ILE A 97 10.50 -2.06 13.52
N LYS A 98 11.70 -2.30 12.98
CA LYS A 98 12.71 -3.19 13.60
C LYS A 98 13.17 -2.68 14.96
N LYS A 99 13.47 -1.40 15.08
CA LYS A 99 13.89 -0.76 16.33
C LYS A 99 12.85 -0.91 17.44
N ARG A 100 11.55 -0.86 17.10
CA ARG A 100 10.44 -1.06 18.05
C ARG A 100 10.08 -2.53 18.27
N GLY A 101 10.74 -3.46 17.61
CA GLY A 101 10.47 -4.91 17.69
C GLY A 101 9.06 -5.26 17.20
N LEU A 102 8.58 -4.58 16.15
CA LEU A 102 7.28 -4.81 15.56
C LEU A 102 7.40 -5.75 14.36
N THR A 103 6.29 -6.40 14.01
CA THR A 103 6.13 -7.21 12.79
C THR A 103 5.23 -6.50 11.80
N LEU A 104 5.55 -6.58 10.51
CA LEU A 104 4.75 -6.08 9.42
C LEU A 104 4.25 -7.28 8.61
N ASP A 105 2.94 -7.51 8.56
CA ASP A 105 2.40 -8.70 7.88
C ASP A 105 2.45 -8.53 6.36
N PHE A 106 2.19 -7.33 5.85
CA PHE A 106 2.33 -7.02 4.44
C PHE A 106 2.85 -5.59 4.21
N PHE A 107 3.55 -5.43 3.11
CA PHE A 107 3.97 -4.14 2.55
C PHE A 107 3.17 -3.89 1.28
N SER A 108 2.44 -2.79 1.24
CA SER A 108 1.64 -2.40 0.09
C SER A 108 2.23 -1.20 -0.66
N TRP A 109 2.07 -1.22 -1.96
CA TRP A 109 2.57 -0.21 -2.86
C TRP A 109 1.70 -0.11 -4.11
N HIS A 110 1.80 0.99 -4.83
CA HIS A 110 1.05 1.29 -6.04
C HIS A 110 1.98 1.31 -7.26
N LEU A 111 1.39 1.22 -8.43
CA LEU A 111 2.13 1.36 -9.68
C LEU A 111 1.20 1.78 -10.82
N TYR A 112 1.47 2.92 -11.40
CA TYR A 112 0.86 3.34 -12.64
C TYR A 112 1.89 3.33 -13.76
N ALA A 113 1.66 2.54 -14.81
CA ALA A 113 2.61 2.31 -15.89
C ALA A 113 1.94 2.24 -17.24
N TYR A 114 2.69 2.44 -18.31
CA TYR A 114 2.23 2.27 -19.68
C TYR A 114 2.77 1.00 -20.36
N ASP A 115 3.71 0.34 -19.73
CA ASP A 115 4.30 -0.95 -20.14
C ASP A 115 3.94 -2.02 -19.10
N ALA A 116 3.23 -3.06 -19.54
CA ALA A 116 2.77 -4.13 -18.68
C ALA A 116 3.93 -4.94 -18.04
N ALA A 117 5.04 -5.12 -18.78
CA ALA A 117 6.21 -5.84 -18.26
C ALA A 117 6.84 -5.14 -17.04
N TRP A 118 6.64 -3.81 -16.93
CA TRP A 118 7.14 -3.04 -15.79
C TRP A 118 6.45 -3.45 -14.48
N VAL A 119 5.20 -3.93 -14.53
CA VAL A 119 4.46 -4.38 -13.34
C VAL A 119 5.15 -5.58 -12.68
N ALA A 120 5.48 -6.60 -13.48
CA ALA A 120 6.22 -7.76 -12.97
C ALA A 120 7.65 -7.38 -12.53
N HIS A 121 8.33 -6.50 -13.27
CA HIS A 121 9.66 -6.01 -12.91
C HIS A 121 9.67 -5.38 -11.51
N GLU A 122 8.71 -4.49 -11.24
CA GLU A 122 8.59 -3.83 -9.92
C GLU A 122 8.18 -4.80 -8.81
N ALA A 123 7.43 -5.86 -9.11
CA ALA A 123 7.14 -6.92 -8.14
C ALA A 123 8.42 -7.66 -7.68
N TYR A 124 9.33 -7.98 -8.60
CA TYR A 124 10.66 -8.54 -8.26
C TYR A 124 11.51 -7.54 -7.47
N HIS A 125 11.45 -6.26 -7.83
CA HIS A 125 12.13 -5.19 -7.12
C HIS A 125 11.63 -5.08 -5.68
N ALA A 126 10.31 -5.00 -5.48
CA ALA A 126 9.68 -4.92 -4.15
C ALA A 126 10.10 -6.11 -3.25
N ARG A 127 10.04 -7.34 -3.79
CA ARG A 127 10.43 -8.53 -3.02
C ARG A 127 11.89 -8.51 -2.62
N ARG A 128 12.79 -8.20 -3.57
CA ARG A 128 14.22 -8.08 -3.27
C ARG A 128 14.48 -7.02 -2.20
N PHE A 129 13.85 -5.86 -2.31
CA PHE A 129 13.99 -4.78 -1.33
C PHE A 129 13.52 -5.19 0.07
N LEU A 130 12.39 -5.90 0.17
CA LEU A 130 11.92 -6.47 1.44
C LEU A 130 12.91 -7.47 2.02
N ASP A 131 13.42 -8.41 1.21
CA ASP A 131 14.36 -9.44 1.64
C ASP A 131 15.68 -8.86 2.15
N GLU A 132 16.26 -7.90 1.43
CA GLU A 132 17.49 -7.20 1.78
C GLU A 132 17.35 -6.40 3.08
N ASN A 133 16.15 -5.93 3.39
CA ASN A 133 15.85 -5.22 4.63
C ASN A 133 15.39 -6.12 5.78
N GLY A 134 15.37 -7.46 5.59
CA GLY A 134 15.04 -8.42 6.64
C GLY A 134 13.54 -8.71 6.80
N PHE A 135 12.71 -8.37 5.81
CA PHE A 135 11.26 -8.60 5.78
C PHE A 135 10.87 -9.77 4.85
N LYS A 136 11.55 -10.92 5.03
CA LYS A 136 11.39 -12.09 4.16
C LYS A 136 10.01 -12.73 4.23
N ASP A 137 9.37 -12.65 5.41
CA ASP A 137 8.04 -13.21 5.67
C ASP A 137 6.91 -12.19 5.47
N THR A 138 7.23 -10.94 5.12
CA THR A 138 6.27 -9.88 4.85
C THR A 138 5.75 -10.04 3.43
N GLU A 139 4.42 -10.10 3.27
CA GLU A 139 3.79 -10.18 1.96
C GLU A 139 4.00 -8.88 1.16
N SER A 140 4.12 -8.99 -0.16
CA SER A 140 4.20 -7.87 -1.10
C SER A 140 2.86 -7.73 -1.83
N ILE A 141 2.18 -6.60 -1.64
CA ILE A 141 0.86 -6.35 -2.19
C ILE A 141 0.87 -5.11 -3.08
N LEU A 142 0.60 -5.31 -4.38
CA LEU A 142 0.32 -4.23 -5.32
C LEU A 142 -1.18 -3.99 -5.35
N ASN A 143 -1.66 -3.07 -4.51
CA ASN A 143 -3.09 -2.90 -4.26
C ASN A 143 -3.74 -1.71 -4.97
N GLU A 144 -2.97 -1.00 -5.81
CA GLU A 144 -3.48 0.02 -6.70
C GLU A 144 -2.59 0.11 -7.95
N TRP A 145 -3.11 -0.25 -9.11
CA TRP A 145 -2.37 -0.18 -10.36
C TRP A 145 -3.31 -0.05 -11.56
N ASN A 146 -2.84 0.69 -12.57
CA ASN A 146 -3.58 0.83 -13.83
C ASN A 146 -2.65 1.29 -14.95
N TYR A 147 -3.20 1.33 -16.18
CA TYR A 147 -2.55 1.93 -17.33
C TYR A 147 -2.49 3.44 -17.20
N VAL A 148 -1.30 4.00 -17.10
CA VAL A 148 -1.09 5.45 -17.14
C VAL A 148 0.16 5.77 -17.95
N ARG A 149 0.00 6.56 -19.02
CA ARG A 149 1.12 7.06 -19.82
C ARG A 149 1.78 8.27 -19.18
N GLY A 150 1.02 9.11 -18.53
CA GLY A 150 1.48 10.29 -17.81
C GLY A 150 0.32 11.04 -17.16
N TRP A 151 0.64 11.90 -16.22
CA TRP A 151 -0.32 12.59 -15.35
C TRP A 151 -0.64 14.02 -15.76
N THR A 152 -0.03 14.54 -16.84
CA THR A 152 -0.16 15.93 -17.25
C THR A 152 -0.41 16.06 -18.74
N ASN A 153 -1.09 17.15 -19.14
CA ASN A 153 -1.28 17.57 -20.53
C ASN A 153 -1.86 16.46 -21.44
N ASP A 154 -1.33 16.33 -22.65
CA ASP A 154 -1.80 15.38 -23.65
C ASP A 154 -1.63 13.92 -23.23
N ASP A 155 -0.64 13.61 -22.39
CA ASP A 155 -0.42 12.26 -21.88
C ASP A 155 -1.53 11.84 -20.91
N TRP A 156 -2.02 12.75 -20.09
CA TRP A 156 -3.18 12.48 -19.24
C TRP A 156 -4.46 12.30 -20.05
N ILE A 157 -4.71 13.18 -21.03
CA ILE A 157 -5.86 13.04 -21.93
C ILE A 157 -5.80 11.71 -22.70
N TYR A 158 -4.61 11.32 -23.15
CA TYR A 158 -4.40 10.03 -23.81
C TYR A 158 -4.68 8.87 -22.85
N THR A 159 -4.19 8.92 -21.61
CA THR A 159 -4.43 7.93 -20.57
C THR A 159 -5.93 7.69 -20.38
N LEU A 160 -6.71 8.75 -20.08
CA LEU A 160 -8.15 8.68 -19.84
C LEU A 160 -8.95 8.05 -20.98
N LYS A 161 -8.44 8.17 -22.23
CA LYS A 161 -9.07 7.53 -23.41
C LYS A 161 -8.68 6.07 -23.56
N ARG A 162 -7.44 5.71 -23.17
CA ARG A 162 -6.85 4.39 -23.44
C ARG A 162 -7.01 3.40 -22.32
N GLU A 163 -7.11 3.85 -21.10
CA GLU A 163 -7.38 2.95 -19.96
C GLU A 163 -8.72 2.22 -20.10
N LYS A 164 -9.71 2.86 -20.75
CA LYS A 164 -11.09 2.34 -20.93
C LYS A 164 -11.34 1.71 -22.32
N ASP A 165 -10.30 1.48 -23.10
CA ASP A 165 -10.41 0.85 -24.41
C ASP A 165 -9.61 -0.46 -24.51
N ILE A 166 -9.47 -1.00 -25.72
CA ILE A 166 -8.75 -2.26 -25.97
C ILE A 166 -7.29 -2.21 -25.51
N LYS A 167 -6.68 -1.02 -25.46
CA LYS A 167 -5.30 -0.85 -25.01
C LYS A 167 -5.19 -1.06 -23.50
N GLY A 168 -6.09 -0.47 -22.72
CA GLY A 168 -6.18 -0.71 -21.28
C GLY A 168 -6.44 -2.18 -20.97
N ALA A 169 -7.42 -2.78 -21.68
CA ALA A 169 -7.72 -4.20 -21.52
C ALA A 169 -6.51 -5.10 -21.86
N ALA A 170 -5.77 -4.79 -22.93
CA ALA A 170 -4.55 -5.54 -23.28
C ALA A 170 -3.44 -5.36 -22.25
N PHE A 171 -3.25 -4.15 -21.72
CA PHE A 171 -2.32 -3.86 -20.65
C PHE A 171 -2.64 -4.68 -19.39
N ILE A 172 -3.90 -4.68 -18.95
CA ILE A 172 -4.35 -5.43 -17.77
C ILE A 172 -4.09 -6.93 -17.96
N ALA A 173 -4.52 -7.50 -19.10
CA ALA A 173 -4.32 -8.91 -19.39
C ALA A 173 -2.85 -9.30 -19.43
N SER A 174 -2.00 -8.49 -20.06
CA SER A 174 -0.54 -8.71 -20.10
C SER A 174 0.08 -8.63 -18.72
N ALA A 175 -0.22 -7.59 -17.94
CA ALA A 175 0.30 -7.44 -16.57
C ALA A 175 -0.09 -8.62 -15.67
N ILE A 176 -1.34 -9.09 -15.73
CA ILE A 176 -1.79 -10.26 -14.97
C ILE A 176 -1.02 -11.51 -15.41
N CYS A 177 -0.82 -11.73 -16.71
CA CYS A 177 -0.05 -12.87 -17.22
C CYS A 177 1.41 -12.81 -16.76
N ASP A 178 2.06 -11.64 -16.85
CA ASP A 178 3.45 -11.46 -16.46
C ASP A 178 3.65 -11.64 -14.95
N CYS A 179 2.65 -11.24 -14.16
CA CYS A 179 2.67 -11.37 -12.69
C CYS A 179 2.37 -12.79 -12.17
N GLN A 180 1.96 -13.76 -13.02
CA GLN A 180 1.67 -15.13 -12.56
C GLN A 180 2.87 -15.82 -11.88
N TYR A 181 4.08 -15.43 -12.25
CA TYR A 181 5.33 -16.00 -11.70
C TYR A 181 6.13 -14.98 -10.90
N ALA A 182 5.65 -13.74 -10.79
CA ALA A 182 6.31 -12.73 -9.99
C ALA A 182 6.08 -12.98 -8.48
N PRO A 183 7.02 -12.61 -7.62
CA PRO A 183 6.91 -12.78 -6.18
C PRO A 183 6.02 -11.70 -5.56
N LEU A 184 4.75 -11.78 -5.88
CA LEU A 184 3.69 -10.87 -5.48
C LEU A 184 2.56 -11.67 -4.85
N ASP A 185 2.15 -11.33 -3.64
CA ASP A 185 1.12 -12.08 -2.91
C ASP A 185 -0.29 -11.68 -3.35
N MET A 186 -0.49 -10.37 -3.65
CA MET A 186 -1.77 -9.88 -4.18
C MET A 186 -1.55 -8.80 -5.24
N LEU A 187 -2.44 -8.81 -6.23
CA LEU A 187 -2.50 -7.85 -7.33
C LEU A 187 -3.93 -7.33 -7.45
N MET A 188 -4.19 -6.08 -7.02
CA MET A 188 -5.52 -5.48 -6.98
C MET A 188 -5.59 -4.32 -7.98
N TYR A 189 -6.38 -4.53 -9.05
CA TYR A 189 -6.63 -3.49 -10.05
C TYR A 189 -7.46 -2.34 -9.47
N TYR A 190 -7.11 -1.12 -9.83
CA TYR A 190 -7.79 0.10 -9.43
C TYR A 190 -8.24 0.90 -10.65
N ASP A 191 -9.54 1.27 -10.72
CA ASP A 191 -10.15 2.07 -11.81
C ASP A 191 -10.74 3.38 -11.27
#